data_1dc51be6ff5dfb3538d7d651700f3d9c
#
_entry.id   1dc51be6ff5dfb3538d7d651700f3d9c
#
_cell.length_a   1.000
_cell.length_b   1.000
_cell.length_c   1.000
_cell.angle_alpha   90.00
_cell.angle_beta   90.00
_cell.angle_gamma   90.00
#
_symmetry.space_group_name_H-M   'P 1'
#
loop_
_entity.id
_entity.type
_entity.pdbx_description
1 polymer ?
#
loop_
_entity_poly.entity_id
_entity_poly.type
_entity_poly.pdbx_seq_one_letter_code
_entity_poly.pdbx_strand_id
1 'polypeptide(L)'
;VYMKGKVYSNTENFDGGHDNATFYIADDENGTNKFLAYRVNDLCNKNYTSGDLLKVGDEVVFCAKGVNYKGNTPETVQGSAYLYSLNGKTASTETPVEGEAKGTGTKDDPFNSVAANKEASKLDANAKSEQSYYIKGKVVSVKDQFGTQYGNASFYISDDGTEAGQF
;
A
#
# COMPACT_ATOMS: atom_id res chain seq x y z
N VAL A 1 10.92 10.80 9.82
CA VAL A 1 9.78 11.29 10.64
C VAL A 1 8.47 10.99 9.93
N TYR A 2 7.37 10.93 10.70
CA TYR A 2 6.01 10.86 10.16
C TYR A 2 5.41 12.27 10.15
N MET A 3 4.77 12.60 9.05
CA MET A 3 4.08 13.86 8.85
C MET A 3 2.62 13.59 8.49
N LYS A 4 1.69 14.39 9.04
CA LYS A 4 0.25 14.26 8.82
C LYS A 4 -0.31 15.57 8.32
N GLY A 5 -1.28 15.54 7.43
CA GLY A 5 -2.03 16.69 6.97
C GLY A 5 -3.09 16.31 5.95
N LYS A 6 -3.84 17.32 5.48
CA LYS A 6 -4.74 17.15 4.34
C LYS A 6 -4.05 17.60 3.06
N VAL A 7 -4.28 16.89 1.98
CA VAL A 7 -3.81 17.30 0.67
C VAL A 7 -4.52 18.59 0.28
N TYR A 8 -3.76 19.68 0.25
CA TYR A 8 -4.25 21.01 -0.07
C TYR A 8 -4.27 21.26 -1.58
N SER A 9 -3.20 20.86 -2.26
CA SER A 9 -3.12 20.94 -3.71
C SER A 9 -2.14 19.91 -4.25
N ASN A 10 -2.46 19.32 -5.38
CA ASN A 10 -1.56 18.47 -6.13
C ASN A 10 -0.80 19.30 -7.15
N THR A 11 0.52 19.14 -7.22
CA THR A 11 1.35 19.76 -8.25
C THR A 11 1.71 18.76 -9.35
N GLU A 12 1.89 17.50 -8.97
CA GLU A 12 2.12 16.38 -9.87
C GLU A 12 1.45 15.14 -9.30
N ASN A 13 0.42 14.65 -9.98
CA ASN A 13 -0.17 13.36 -9.70
C ASN A 13 0.29 12.42 -10.78
N PHE A 14 1.11 11.42 -10.42
CA PHE A 14 1.45 10.36 -11.34
C PHE A 14 1.73 10.90 -12.76
N ASP A 15 2.74 11.70 -12.90
CA ASP A 15 3.20 12.04 -14.24
C ASP A 15 3.99 10.86 -14.76
N GLY A 16 3.65 10.32 -15.89
CA GLY A 16 4.24 9.13 -16.50
C GLY A 16 5.78 9.08 -16.59
N GLY A 17 6.51 9.77 -15.74
CA GLY A 17 7.95 9.78 -15.67
C GLY A 17 8.53 9.28 -14.34
N HIS A 18 7.76 9.35 -13.24
CA HIS A 18 8.32 9.09 -11.93
C HIS A 18 7.48 8.20 -11.04
N ASP A 19 6.24 7.92 -11.41
CA ASP A 19 5.30 7.03 -10.69
C ASP A 19 5.15 7.38 -9.19
N ASN A 20 5.26 8.66 -8.85
CA ASN A 20 5.09 9.20 -7.50
C ASN A 20 4.28 10.49 -7.53
N ALA A 21 3.88 11.00 -6.36
CA ALA A 21 3.08 12.20 -6.25
C ALA A 21 3.85 13.35 -5.60
N THR A 22 3.63 14.57 -6.07
CA THR A 22 4.10 15.80 -5.45
C THR A 22 2.89 16.67 -5.11
N PHE A 23 2.73 17.00 -3.85
CA PHE A 23 1.57 17.71 -3.35
C PHE A 23 1.90 18.58 -2.13
N TYR A 24 1.06 19.56 -1.85
CA TYR A 24 1.12 20.29 -0.60
C TYR A 24 0.15 19.71 0.41
N ILE A 25 0.59 19.58 1.66
CA ILE A 25 -0.30 19.38 2.81
C ILE A 25 -0.46 20.68 3.56
N ALA A 26 -1.63 20.86 4.18
CA ALA A 26 -1.90 21.97 5.11
C ALA A 26 -2.79 21.49 6.26
N ASP A 27 -2.75 22.20 7.37
CA ASP A 27 -3.59 21.92 8.53
C ASP A 27 -4.98 22.58 8.40
N ASP A 28 -5.10 23.60 7.56
CA ASP A 28 -6.34 24.34 7.32
C ASP A 28 -6.69 24.45 5.83
N GLU A 29 -7.93 24.84 5.55
CA GLU A 29 -8.47 24.99 4.19
C GLU A 29 -7.87 26.19 3.42
N ASN A 30 -7.20 27.11 4.09
CA ASN A 30 -6.57 28.29 3.48
C ASN A 30 -5.13 28.01 3.01
N GLY A 31 -4.59 26.84 3.35
CA GLY A 31 -3.21 26.47 3.02
C GLY A 31 -2.16 27.28 3.78
N THR A 32 -2.51 27.77 4.98
CA THR A 32 -1.57 28.44 5.86
C THR A 32 -0.52 27.43 6.31
N ASN A 33 0.78 27.82 6.31
CA ASN A 33 1.88 26.95 6.71
C ASN A 33 1.95 25.60 5.94
N LYS A 34 1.62 25.63 4.67
CA LYS A 34 1.69 24.42 3.83
C LYS A 34 3.12 23.87 3.72
N PHE A 35 3.23 22.57 3.71
CA PHE A 35 4.47 21.82 3.54
C PHE A 35 4.46 21.06 2.20
N LEU A 36 5.58 21.09 1.48
CA LEU A 36 5.70 20.37 0.20
C LEU A 36 6.10 18.91 0.43
N ALA A 37 5.20 18.02 0.13
CA ALA A 37 5.45 16.59 0.03
C ALA A 37 5.97 16.28 -1.38
N TYR A 38 7.28 16.31 -1.56
CA TYR A 38 7.92 16.17 -2.86
C TYR A 38 8.24 14.71 -3.15
N ARG A 39 7.77 14.19 -4.28
CA ARG A 39 8.03 12.83 -4.79
C ARG A 39 7.77 11.74 -3.77
N VAL A 40 6.55 11.70 -3.25
CA VAL A 40 6.07 10.71 -2.29
C VAL A 40 5.59 9.47 -3.04
N ASN A 41 6.12 8.31 -2.69
CA ASN A 41 5.63 7.02 -3.17
C ASN A 41 4.31 6.65 -2.50
N ASP A 42 3.55 5.76 -3.11
CA ASP A 42 2.31 5.23 -2.57
C ASP A 42 2.55 4.36 -1.31
N LEU A 43 1.48 3.81 -0.77
CA LEU A 43 1.50 2.90 0.38
C LEU A 43 2.52 1.77 0.19
N CYS A 44 3.17 1.34 1.29
CA CYS A 44 4.29 0.37 1.26
C CYS A 44 5.50 0.80 0.42
N ASN A 45 5.69 2.10 0.19
CA ASN A 45 6.78 2.60 -0.65
C ASN A 45 6.75 2.04 -2.09
N LYS A 46 5.55 1.79 -2.60
CA LYS A 46 5.31 1.35 -3.99
C LYS A 46 5.18 2.56 -4.91
N ASN A 47 5.35 2.33 -6.19
CA ASN A 47 5.01 3.32 -7.20
C ASN A 47 3.48 3.45 -7.31
N TYR A 48 2.98 4.65 -7.64
CA TYR A 48 1.57 4.83 -8.01
C TYR A 48 1.30 4.12 -9.34
N THR A 49 0.11 3.60 -9.47
CA THR A 49 -0.38 2.97 -10.70
C THR A 49 -1.42 3.83 -11.42
N SER A 50 -1.93 4.87 -10.76
CA SER A 50 -2.89 5.82 -11.30
C SER A 50 -2.84 7.15 -10.54
N GLY A 51 -3.03 8.27 -11.26
CA GLY A 51 -3.14 9.61 -10.68
C GLY A 51 -4.40 9.84 -9.84
N ASP A 52 -5.40 8.96 -9.94
CA ASP A 52 -6.65 9.06 -9.20
C ASP A 52 -6.56 8.56 -7.76
N LEU A 53 -5.44 7.97 -7.37
CA LEU A 53 -5.24 7.38 -6.04
C LEU A 53 -5.07 8.42 -4.92
N LEU A 54 -4.67 9.65 -5.26
CA LEU A 54 -4.49 10.74 -4.32
C LEU A 54 -5.23 11.99 -4.79
N LYS A 55 -6.10 12.56 -3.94
CA LYS A 55 -6.97 13.70 -4.28
C LYS A 55 -6.83 14.83 -3.27
N VAL A 56 -7.11 16.04 -3.70
CA VAL A 56 -7.26 17.19 -2.81
C VAL A 56 -8.34 16.90 -1.78
N GLY A 57 -8.05 17.17 -0.51
CA GLY A 57 -8.91 16.87 0.63
C GLY A 57 -8.62 15.53 1.31
N ASP A 58 -7.85 14.64 0.71
CA ASP A 58 -7.44 13.39 1.34
C ASP A 58 -6.60 13.64 2.60
N GLU A 59 -6.87 12.87 3.65
CA GLU A 59 -6.03 12.85 4.84
C GLU A 59 -4.86 11.88 4.60
N VAL A 60 -3.64 12.37 4.74
CA VAL A 60 -2.43 11.58 4.54
C VAL A 60 -1.55 11.57 5.78
N VAL A 61 -0.93 10.42 6.02
CA VAL A 61 0.25 10.29 6.86
C VAL A 61 1.35 9.70 5.99
N PHE A 62 2.51 10.33 5.96
CA PHE A 62 3.65 9.83 5.20
C PHE A 62 4.93 9.84 6.03
N CYS A 63 5.81 8.90 5.76
CA CYS A 63 7.14 8.81 6.34
C CYS A 63 8.13 9.45 5.38
N ALA A 64 8.98 10.35 5.87
CA ALA A 64 9.98 11.03 5.05
C ALA A 64 11.14 11.60 5.86
N LYS A 65 12.21 11.96 5.17
CA LYS A 65 13.22 12.91 5.65
C LYS A 65 12.83 14.32 5.17
N GLY A 66 12.98 15.32 6.03
CA GLY A 66 12.73 16.72 5.66
C GLY A 66 14.01 17.43 5.23
N VAL A 67 13.88 18.43 4.38
CA VAL A 67 14.95 19.34 3.96
C VAL A 67 14.37 20.75 3.79
N ASN A 68 15.19 21.77 4.04
CA ASN A 68 14.89 23.14 3.62
C ASN A 68 15.60 23.38 2.27
N TYR A 69 14.94 23.02 1.17
CA TYR A 69 15.51 23.11 -0.17
C TYR A 69 15.80 24.57 -0.53
N LYS A 70 17.04 24.82 -0.96
CA LYS A 70 17.56 26.18 -1.26
C LYS A 70 17.39 27.22 -0.14
N GLY A 71 17.14 26.78 1.10
CA GLY A 71 17.00 27.65 2.27
C GLY A 71 15.65 28.35 2.40
N ASN A 72 14.69 28.09 1.52
CA ASN A 72 13.39 28.78 1.52
C ASN A 72 12.19 27.85 1.17
N THR A 73 12.43 26.57 0.93
CA THR A 73 11.37 25.61 0.60
C THR A 73 11.47 24.39 1.50
N PRO A 74 10.75 24.36 2.63
CA PRO A 74 10.63 23.15 3.44
C PRO A 74 9.89 22.06 2.67
N GLU A 75 10.56 20.92 2.44
CA GLU A 75 9.99 19.81 1.66
C GLU A 75 10.54 18.46 2.11
N THR A 76 10.03 17.39 1.55
CA THR A 76 10.59 16.06 1.72
C THR A 76 11.82 15.85 0.83
N VAL A 77 12.80 15.10 1.34
CA VAL A 77 13.97 14.67 0.54
C VAL A 77 13.53 13.68 -0.52
N GLN A 78 13.86 13.95 -1.76
CA GLN A 78 13.57 13.06 -2.90
C GLN A 78 14.02 11.61 -2.61
N GLY A 79 13.14 10.64 -2.90
CA GLY A 79 13.40 9.20 -2.73
C GLY A 79 13.34 8.72 -1.27
N SER A 80 12.96 9.59 -0.32
CA SER A 80 12.82 9.22 1.08
C SER A 80 11.38 9.15 1.59
N ALA A 81 10.41 9.53 0.75
CA ALA A 81 9.02 9.74 1.17
C ALA A 81 8.08 8.67 0.59
N TYR A 82 7.23 8.13 1.45
CA TYR A 82 6.15 7.23 1.05
C TYR A 82 4.94 7.38 1.97
N LEU A 83 3.74 7.12 1.44
CA LEU A 83 2.51 7.12 2.23
C LEU A 83 2.54 5.98 3.26
N TYR A 84 2.29 6.33 4.51
CA TYR A 84 2.02 5.38 5.58
C TYR A 84 0.52 5.08 5.68
N SER A 85 -0.32 6.12 5.55
CA SER A 85 -1.77 5.95 5.45
C SER A 85 -2.41 7.00 4.54
N LEU A 86 -3.51 6.60 3.91
CA LEU A 86 -4.38 7.42 3.08
C LEU A 86 -5.82 7.26 3.57
N ASN A 87 -6.44 8.35 4.04
CA ASN A 87 -7.80 8.36 4.60
C ASN A 87 -7.99 7.29 5.70
N GLY A 88 -6.99 7.16 6.58
CA GLY A 88 -6.98 6.19 7.67
C GLY A 88 -6.66 4.75 7.27
N LYS A 89 -6.53 4.46 5.97
CA LYS A 89 -6.10 3.15 5.48
C LYS A 89 -4.58 3.10 5.41
N THR A 90 -3.98 2.15 6.10
CA THR A 90 -2.55 1.82 5.97
C THR A 90 -2.38 0.69 4.96
N ALA A 91 -1.17 0.47 4.50
CA ALA A 91 -0.89 -0.64 3.58
C ALA A 91 -1.12 -2.03 4.19
N SER A 92 -1.16 -2.13 5.51
CA SER A 92 -1.57 -3.34 6.24
C SER A 92 -3.09 -3.39 6.49
N THR A 93 -3.83 -2.31 6.20
CA THR A 93 -5.28 -2.37 6.01
C THR A 93 -5.55 -2.67 4.52
N GLU A 94 -5.07 -3.80 4.04
CA GLU A 94 -5.81 -4.49 3.01
C GLU A 94 -7.26 -4.48 3.45
N THR A 95 -8.16 -4.15 2.54
CA THR A 95 -9.62 -4.17 2.73
C THR A 95 -9.94 -5.32 3.68
N PRO A 96 -10.70 -5.13 4.78
CA PRO A 96 -11.12 -6.26 5.59
C PRO A 96 -11.69 -7.27 4.61
N VAL A 97 -11.09 -8.43 4.54
CA VAL A 97 -11.55 -9.48 3.65
C VAL A 97 -12.96 -9.78 4.12
N GLU A 98 -13.98 -9.21 3.43
CA GLU A 98 -15.37 -9.48 3.74
C GLU A 98 -15.57 -10.98 3.55
N GLY A 99 -15.78 -11.67 4.64
CA GLY A 99 -15.97 -13.10 4.60
C GLY A 99 -15.61 -13.75 5.93
N GLU A 100 -16.11 -14.94 6.12
CA GLU A 100 -15.80 -15.76 7.28
C GLU A 100 -14.48 -16.49 7.07
N ALA A 101 -13.54 -16.39 8.02
CA ALA A 101 -12.31 -17.18 8.00
C ALA A 101 -12.65 -18.66 8.19
N LYS A 102 -12.26 -19.52 7.25
CA LYS A 102 -12.55 -20.95 7.23
C LYS A 102 -11.29 -21.77 7.06
N GLY A 103 -11.34 -22.97 7.65
CA GLY A 103 -10.25 -23.94 7.58
C GLY A 103 -9.23 -23.79 8.72
N THR A 104 -8.45 -24.83 8.91
CA THR A 104 -7.38 -24.93 9.91
C THR A 104 -5.99 -24.92 9.28
N GLY A 105 -5.89 -24.78 7.95
CA GLY A 105 -4.64 -24.76 7.20
C GLY A 105 -4.01 -26.13 6.99
N THR A 106 -4.74 -27.20 7.31
CA THR A 106 -4.31 -28.58 7.05
C THR A 106 -4.70 -29.04 5.66
N LYS A 107 -4.14 -30.16 5.20
CA LYS A 107 -4.48 -30.76 3.90
C LYS A 107 -5.96 -31.08 3.76
N ASP A 108 -6.57 -31.59 4.83
CA ASP A 108 -7.97 -32.02 4.83
C ASP A 108 -8.94 -30.85 5.08
N ASP A 109 -8.44 -29.76 5.67
CA ASP A 109 -9.19 -28.54 5.98
C ASP A 109 -8.34 -27.29 5.67
N PRO A 110 -8.11 -26.95 4.38
CA PRO A 110 -7.27 -25.85 3.97
C PRO A 110 -7.88 -24.49 4.35
N PHE A 111 -7.04 -23.51 4.65
CA PHE A 111 -7.47 -22.12 4.80
C PHE A 111 -8.14 -21.63 3.52
N ASN A 112 -9.23 -20.89 3.68
CA ASN A 112 -9.69 -20.00 2.62
C ASN A 112 -8.83 -18.72 2.56
N SER A 113 -9.01 -17.85 1.57
CA SER A 113 -8.20 -16.63 1.42
C SER A 113 -8.31 -15.70 2.63
N VAL A 114 -9.50 -15.61 3.23
CA VAL A 114 -9.76 -14.83 4.46
C VAL A 114 -8.93 -15.34 5.63
N ALA A 115 -8.94 -16.65 5.87
CA ALA A 115 -8.17 -17.25 6.96
C ALA A 115 -6.65 -17.15 6.72
N ALA A 116 -6.20 -17.31 5.48
CA ALA A 116 -4.80 -17.17 5.10
C ALA A 116 -4.28 -15.75 5.33
N ASN A 117 -5.02 -14.72 4.90
CA ASN A 117 -4.71 -13.32 5.16
C ASN A 117 -4.65 -13.03 6.67
N LYS A 118 -5.64 -13.51 7.42
CA LYS A 118 -5.70 -13.32 8.87
C LYS A 118 -4.54 -14.00 9.60
N GLU A 119 -4.10 -15.16 9.14
CA GLU A 119 -2.96 -15.86 9.73
C GLU A 119 -1.64 -15.16 9.39
N ALA A 120 -1.45 -14.78 8.12
CA ALA A 120 -0.26 -14.05 7.67
C ALA A 120 -0.12 -12.68 8.35
N SER A 121 -1.22 -11.97 8.60
CA SER A 121 -1.21 -10.66 9.25
C SER A 121 -0.78 -10.66 10.72
N LYS A 122 -0.69 -11.82 11.36
CA LYS A 122 -0.15 -11.96 12.72
C LYS A 122 1.39 -11.94 12.75
N LEU A 123 2.02 -12.09 11.60
CA LEU A 123 3.48 -12.12 11.50
C LEU A 123 4.04 -10.71 11.48
N ASP A 124 5.20 -10.53 12.13
CA ASP A 124 5.98 -9.31 12.02
C ASP A 124 6.47 -9.09 10.58
N ALA A 125 6.81 -7.84 10.26
CA ALA A 125 7.33 -7.50 8.93
C ALA A 125 8.53 -8.37 8.54
N ASN A 126 8.43 -9.05 7.40
CA ASN A 126 9.42 -10.01 6.87
C ASN A 126 9.57 -11.32 7.67
N ALA A 127 8.79 -11.53 8.73
CA ALA A 127 8.76 -12.81 9.41
C ALA A 127 8.11 -13.89 8.55
N LYS A 128 8.47 -15.14 8.80
CA LYS A 128 7.90 -16.31 8.13
C LYS A 128 7.16 -17.15 9.16
N SER A 129 6.08 -17.80 8.73
CA SER A 129 5.39 -18.78 9.58
C SER A 129 6.33 -19.94 9.93
N GLU A 130 6.19 -20.49 11.14
CA GLU A 130 6.99 -21.64 11.59
C GLU A 130 6.64 -22.92 10.82
N GLN A 131 5.41 -23.00 10.29
CA GLN A 131 4.91 -24.16 9.56
C GLN A 131 4.32 -23.76 8.20
N SER A 132 4.21 -24.73 7.31
CA SER A 132 3.53 -24.57 6.03
C SER A 132 2.03 -24.83 6.18
N TYR A 133 1.22 -24.05 5.48
CA TYR A 133 -0.23 -24.19 5.46
C TYR A 133 -0.74 -24.58 4.07
N TYR A 134 -1.84 -25.32 4.03
CA TYR A 134 -2.62 -25.54 2.82
C TYR A 134 -3.64 -24.43 2.69
N ILE A 135 -3.71 -23.83 1.49
CA ILE A 135 -4.61 -22.72 1.17
C ILE A 135 -5.39 -23.09 -0.09
N LYS A 136 -6.69 -22.79 -0.10
CA LYS A 136 -7.60 -23.05 -1.21
C LYS A 136 -8.29 -21.77 -1.64
N GLY A 137 -8.34 -21.52 -2.95
CA GLY A 137 -9.06 -20.40 -3.54
C GLY A 137 -9.15 -20.51 -5.05
N LYS A 138 -9.84 -19.57 -5.67
CA LYS A 138 -9.88 -19.39 -7.12
C LYS A 138 -8.79 -18.39 -7.52
N VAL A 139 -8.04 -18.67 -8.59
CA VAL A 139 -7.07 -17.72 -9.13
C VAL A 139 -7.80 -16.52 -9.70
N VAL A 140 -7.44 -15.35 -9.21
CA VAL A 140 -8.00 -14.05 -9.61
C VAL A 140 -7.13 -13.41 -10.67
N SER A 141 -5.84 -13.33 -10.40
CA SER A 141 -4.86 -12.76 -11.33
C SER A 141 -3.50 -13.45 -11.18
N VAL A 142 -2.74 -13.43 -12.26
CA VAL A 142 -1.37 -13.97 -12.29
C VAL A 142 -0.41 -12.78 -12.30
N LYS A 143 0.41 -12.68 -11.25
CA LYS A 143 1.43 -11.64 -11.12
C LYS A 143 2.65 -11.96 -11.98
N ASP A 144 3.20 -13.17 -11.81
CA ASP A 144 4.34 -13.63 -12.58
C ASP A 144 3.99 -14.97 -13.22
N GLN A 145 4.09 -15.05 -14.53
CA GLN A 145 3.91 -16.29 -15.28
C GLN A 145 5.02 -17.29 -14.95
N PHE A 146 4.73 -18.56 -15.14
CA PHE A 146 5.73 -19.61 -15.01
C PHE A 146 6.96 -19.28 -15.88
N GLY A 147 8.12 -19.16 -15.22
CA GLY A 147 9.40 -18.89 -15.86
C GLY A 147 10.36 -20.06 -15.69
N THR A 148 11.11 -20.36 -16.72
CA THR A 148 12.11 -21.47 -16.71
C THR A 148 13.25 -21.24 -15.72
N GLN A 149 13.50 -19.97 -15.33
CA GLN A 149 14.61 -19.64 -14.45
C GLN A 149 14.40 -20.15 -13.01
N TYR A 150 13.15 -20.06 -12.48
CA TYR A 150 12.85 -20.42 -11.09
C TYR A 150 11.87 -21.57 -10.98
N GLY A 151 11.22 -21.97 -12.07
CA GLY A 151 10.26 -23.07 -12.10
C GLY A 151 8.99 -22.84 -11.29
N ASN A 152 8.63 -21.57 -11.05
CA ASN A 152 7.48 -21.16 -10.26
C ASN A 152 6.64 -20.07 -10.94
N ALA A 153 5.49 -19.79 -10.37
CA ALA A 153 4.61 -18.69 -10.76
C ALA A 153 4.09 -17.98 -9.50
N SER A 154 3.76 -16.70 -9.63
CA SER A 154 3.11 -15.91 -8.58
C SER A 154 1.71 -15.52 -9.05
N PHE A 155 0.72 -15.75 -8.21
CA PHE A 155 -0.68 -15.45 -8.51
C PHE A 155 -1.45 -15.11 -7.25
N TYR A 156 -2.57 -14.43 -7.42
CA TYR A 156 -3.50 -14.13 -6.33
C TYR A 156 -4.69 -15.07 -6.38
N ILE A 157 -5.18 -15.45 -5.21
CA ILE A 157 -6.37 -16.28 -5.05
C ILE A 157 -7.38 -15.58 -4.16
N SER A 158 -8.67 -15.81 -4.37
CA SER A 158 -9.74 -15.40 -3.46
C SER A 158 -10.82 -16.49 -3.36
N ASP A 159 -11.74 -16.33 -2.41
CA ASP A 159 -12.80 -17.33 -2.19
C ASP A 159 -13.85 -17.29 -3.28
N ASP A 160 -14.21 -16.12 -3.77
CA ASP A 160 -15.27 -15.90 -4.75
C ASP A 160 -14.75 -15.73 -6.19
N GLY A 161 -13.48 -15.48 -6.37
CA GLY A 161 -12.85 -15.20 -7.67
C GLY A 161 -12.84 -13.72 -8.02
N THR A 162 -13.08 -12.82 -7.07
CA THR A 162 -12.95 -11.38 -7.23
C THR A 162 -11.65 -10.86 -6.60
N GLU A 163 -11.23 -9.64 -6.93
CA GLU A 163 -10.05 -9.02 -6.34
C GLU A 163 -10.25 -8.62 -4.87
N ALA A 164 -11.49 -8.52 -4.42
CA ALA A 164 -11.80 -8.27 -3.03
C ALA A 164 -11.39 -9.48 -2.17
N GLY A 165 -10.50 -9.26 -1.20
CA GLY A 165 -10.05 -10.31 -0.29
C GLY A 165 -9.09 -11.33 -0.89
N GLN A 166 -8.37 -10.96 -1.93
CA GLN A 166 -7.33 -11.83 -2.49
C GLN A 166 -6.15 -12.03 -1.52
N PHE A 167 -5.51 -13.17 -1.64
CA PHE A 167 -4.31 -13.58 -0.90
C PHE A 167 -3.17 -13.81 -1.87
#